data_5d57aa50c84ed25d15aac6c77e0d54b6
#
_entry.id   5d57aa50c84ed25d15aac6c77e0d54b6
#
_cell.length_a   1.000
_cell.length_b   1.000
_cell.length_c   1.000
_cell.angle_alpha   90.00
_cell.angle_beta   90.00
_cell.angle_gamma   90.00
#
_symmetry.space_group_name_H-M   'P 1'
#
loop_
_entity.id
_entity.type
_entity.pdbx_description
1 polymer ?
#
loop_
_entity_poly.entity_id
_entity_poly.type
_entity_poly.pdbx_seq_one_letter_code
_entity_poly.pdbx_strand_id
1 'polypeptide(L)'
;NYLDKDRKIKLDRQFYMKNPNNDLELYIGGITNRFAAYTGNIIKDKPLRECTTAVLTTLDKNMRRKEKTKYSAKRDGDRADFDIVCNLRKQKNGDKFRKLYDQGDFSDYGSQSEADAALCAIIAFRTGPDPDAIDAVFRGSALYRDKWERDDYREATIAVGIEACHGTFHKSKMEHPYFIKFDEKGTPYVFPP
;
A
#
# COMPACT_ATOMS: atom_id res chain seq x y z
N ASN A 1 -29.02 -14.28 13.30
CA ASN A 1 -28.01 -15.29 13.61
C ASN A 1 -27.19 -14.83 14.80
N TYR A 2 -26.63 -15.74 15.54
CA TYR A 2 -25.82 -15.46 16.73
C TYR A 2 -24.48 -16.21 16.67
N LEU A 3 -23.51 -15.72 17.44
CA LEU A 3 -22.21 -16.34 17.58
C LEU A 3 -22.14 -17.11 18.88
N ASP A 4 -21.43 -18.22 18.87
CA ASP A 4 -21.11 -18.97 20.06
C ASP A 4 -20.26 -18.12 21.02
N LYS A 5 -20.73 -17.93 22.26
CA LYS A 5 -20.05 -17.10 23.27
C LYS A 5 -18.72 -17.68 23.73
N ASP A 6 -18.55 -18.98 23.61
CA ASP A 6 -17.34 -19.68 24.06
C ASP A 6 -16.23 -19.62 23.01
N ARG A 7 -16.58 -19.29 21.76
CA ARG A 7 -15.65 -19.09 20.67
C ARG A 7 -15.33 -17.61 20.48
N LYS A 8 -14.19 -17.18 20.99
CA LYS A 8 -13.70 -15.80 20.81
C LYS A 8 -13.23 -15.58 19.37
N ILE A 9 -14.02 -14.85 18.60
CA ILE A 9 -13.60 -14.35 17.29
C ILE A 9 -12.73 -13.11 17.52
N LYS A 10 -11.47 -13.19 17.11
CA LYS A 10 -10.58 -12.02 17.10
C LYS A 10 -10.53 -11.45 15.69
N LEU A 11 -11.00 -10.21 15.54
CA LEU A 11 -10.77 -9.41 14.35
C LEU A 11 -9.49 -8.61 14.58
N ASP A 12 -8.39 -9.15 14.12
CA ASP A 12 -7.11 -8.47 14.14
C ASP A 12 -6.80 -7.80 12.79
N ARG A 13 -5.61 -7.23 12.65
CA ARG A 13 -5.17 -6.56 11.43
C ARG A 13 -5.06 -7.48 10.20
N GLN A 14 -5.17 -8.79 10.36
CA GLN A 14 -5.10 -9.75 9.25
C GLN A 14 -6.38 -9.78 8.42
N PHE A 15 -7.47 -9.18 8.91
CA PHE A 15 -8.76 -9.21 8.26
C PHE A 15 -9.23 -7.82 7.85
N TYR A 16 -9.93 -7.75 6.71
CA TYR A 16 -10.71 -6.58 6.34
C TYR A 16 -12.03 -6.57 7.11
N MET A 17 -12.50 -5.40 7.52
CA MET A 17 -13.91 -5.21 7.89
C MET A 17 -14.76 -4.91 6.65
N LYS A 18 -14.17 -4.17 5.69
CA LYS A 18 -14.70 -3.96 4.35
C LYS A 18 -13.62 -4.39 3.38
N ASN A 19 -13.91 -5.42 2.57
CA ASN A 19 -12.97 -5.87 1.56
C ASN A 19 -13.22 -5.12 0.24
N PRO A 20 -12.30 -4.28 -0.22
CA PRO A 20 -12.48 -3.48 -1.43
C PRO A 20 -12.52 -4.32 -2.71
N ASN A 21 -12.07 -5.59 -2.67
CA ASN A 21 -12.00 -6.44 -3.85
C ASN A 21 -13.31 -7.20 -4.15
N ASN A 22 -14.22 -7.31 -3.18
CA ASN A 22 -15.47 -8.07 -3.33
C ASN A 22 -16.68 -7.40 -2.71
N ASP A 23 -16.57 -6.13 -2.33
CA ASP A 23 -17.62 -5.31 -1.69
C ASP A 23 -18.28 -5.96 -0.45
N LEU A 24 -17.59 -6.94 0.16
CA LEU A 24 -18.09 -7.61 1.35
C LEU A 24 -17.74 -6.80 2.59
N GLU A 25 -18.75 -6.54 3.41
CA GLU A 25 -18.60 -5.92 4.73
C GLU A 25 -19.06 -6.90 5.81
N LEU A 26 -18.31 -7.00 6.89
CA LEU A 26 -18.63 -7.87 8.02
C LEU A 26 -18.66 -7.06 9.31
N TYR A 27 -19.83 -7.01 9.92
CA TYR A 27 -20.06 -6.35 11.20
C TYR A 27 -20.47 -7.38 12.26
N ILE A 28 -19.76 -7.41 13.37
CA ILE A 28 -20.00 -8.36 14.46
C ILE A 28 -20.30 -7.54 15.71
N GLY A 29 -21.47 -7.74 16.29
CA GLY A 29 -21.88 -7.06 17.52
C GLY A 29 -20.91 -7.31 18.67
N GLY A 30 -20.54 -6.25 19.39
CA GLY A 30 -19.57 -6.29 20.46
C GLY A 30 -18.09 -6.37 20.06
N ILE A 31 -17.78 -6.48 18.75
CA ILE A 31 -16.42 -6.55 18.23
C ILE A 31 -16.11 -5.38 17.29
N THR A 32 -17.05 -5.04 16.41
CA THR A 32 -16.86 -3.93 15.46
C THR A 32 -17.54 -2.66 15.98
N ASN A 33 -16.79 -1.55 16.02
CA ASN A 33 -17.29 -0.23 16.45
C ASN A 33 -18.08 0.47 15.33
N ARG A 34 -19.05 -0.25 14.75
CA ARG A 34 -19.95 0.30 13.74
C ARG A 34 -21.35 -0.15 14.00
N PHE A 35 -22.31 0.67 13.65
CA PHE A 35 -23.73 0.34 13.73
C PHE A 35 -24.28 0.07 12.33
N ALA A 36 -25.25 -0.81 12.23
CA ALA A 36 -26.04 -1.03 11.04
C ALA A 36 -27.48 -0.57 11.33
N ALA A 37 -28.08 0.15 10.39
CA ALA A 37 -29.47 0.52 10.49
C ALA A 37 -30.35 -0.72 10.28
N TYR A 38 -31.28 -0.97 11.21
CA TYR A 38 -32.31 -2.01 11.05
C TYR A 38 -33.60 -1.36 10.59
N THR A 39 -34.04 -1.72 9.38
CA THR A 39 -35.25 -1.14 8.76
C THR A 39 -36.53 -1.89 9.08
N GLY A 40 -36.42 -3.07 9.68
CA GLY A 40 -37.56 -3.97 9.90
C GLY A 40 -38.01 -4.76 8.66
N ASN A 41 -37.46 -4.47 7.48
CA ASN A 41 -37.77 -5.22 6.26
C ASN A 41 -37.12 -6.60 6.28
N ILE A 42 -37.92 -7.63 6.43
CA ILE A 42 -37.48 -9.02 6.46
C ILE A 42 -37.58 -9.61 5.05
N ILE A 43 -36.44 -9.90 4.42
CA ILE A 43 -36.38 -10.51 3.10
C ILE A 43 -36.66 -12.02 3.17
N LYS A 44 -36.17 -12.68 4.21
CA LYS A 44 -36.42 -14.11 4.49
C LYS A 44 -36.63 -14.29 5.98
N ASP A 45 -37.83 -14.65 6.35
CA ASP A 45 -38.17 -14.99 7.71
C ASP A 45 -37.68 -16.42 8.01
N LYS A 46 -36.57 -16.52 8.74
CA LYS A 46 -35.99 -17.78 9.17
C LYS A 46 -35.56 -17.68 10.63
N PRO A 47 -35.63 -18.78 11.39
CA PRO A 47 -35.20 -18.79 12.78
C PRO A 47 -33.71 -18.41 12.87
N LEU A 48 -33.36 -17.73 13.97
CA LEU A 48 -31.96 -17.39 14.27
C LEU A 48 -31.18 -18.69 14.49
N ARG A 49 -30.01 -18.77 13.86
CA ARG A 49 -29.11 -19.92 13.95
C ARG A 49 -27.74 -19.49 14.43
N GLU A 50 -27.06 -20.42 15.09
CA GLU A 50 -25.63 -20.31 15.36
C GLU A 50 -24.87 -20.26 14.03
N CYS A 51 -23.93 -19.30 13.89
CA CYS A 51 -23.23 -19.06 12.62
C CYS A 51 -21.72 -18.84 12.77
N THR A 52 -21.14 -19.19 13.93
CA THR A 52 -19.71 -18.96 14.21
C THR A 52 -18.80 -19.58 13.15
N THR A 53 -19.08 -20.83 12.77
CA THR A 53 -18.30 -21.52 11.73
C THR A 53 -18.42 -20.83 10.38
N ALA A 54 -19.62 -20.36 10.01
CA ALA A 54 -19.83 -19.64 8.75
C ALA A 54 -19.09 -18.30 8.75
N VAL A 55 -19.08 -17.58 9.86
CA VAL A 55 -18.35 -16.32 10.02
C VAL A 55 -16.85 -16.55 9.93
N LEU A 56 -16.30 -17.54 10.62
CA LEU A 56 -14.88 -17.89 10.55
C LEU A 56 -14.47 -18.28 9.12
N THR A 57 -15.27 -19.07 8.42
CA THR A 57 -15.01 -19.43 7.02
C THR A 57 -15.03 -18.21 6.11
N THR A 58 -15.96 -17.28 6.34
CA THR A 58 -16.05 -16.04 5.56
C THR A 58 -14.84 -15.14 5.82
N LEU A 59 -14.42 -15.03 7.08
CA LEU A 59 -13.19 -14.30 7.44
C LEU A 59 -11.98 -14.87 6.70
N ASP A 60 -11.78 -16.18 6.74
CA ASP A 60 -10.62 -16.81 6.12
C ASP A 60 -10.64 -16.72 4.59
N LYS A 61 -11.78 -16.97 3.96
CA LYS A 61 -11.88 -16.98 2.49
C LYS A 61 -11.94 -15.59 1.87
N ASN A 62 -12.73 -14.69 2.47
CA ASN A 62 -13.16 -13.47 1.80
C ASN A 62 -12.61 -12.21 2.46
N MET A 63 -12.21 -12.27 3.73
CA MET A 63 -11.81 -11.09 4.50
C MET A 63 -10.33 -11.10 4.91
N ARG A 64 -9.62 -12.20 4.68
CA ARG A 64 -8.19 -12.27 4.98
C ARG A 64 -7.42 -11.33 4.05
N ARG A 65 -6.63 -10.45 4.61
CA ARG A 65 -5.68 -9.65 3.84
C ARG A 65 -4.63 -10.59 3.25
N LYS A 66 -4.32 -10.43 1.98
CA LYS A 66 -3.18 -11.15 1.39
C LYS A 66 -1.95 -10.77 2.18
N GLU A 67 -1.22 -11.76 2.66
CA GLU A 67 0.10 -11.49 3.25
C GLU A 67 0.89 -10.68 2.22
N LYS A 68 1.31 -9.49 2.61
CA LYS A 68 2.28 -8.74 1.82
C LYS A 68 3.50 -9.65 1.75
N THR A 69 3.82 -10.13 0.57
CA THR A 69 5.12 -10.76 0.33
C THR A 69 6.14 -9.77 0.87
N LYS A 70 6.77 -10.14 1.98
CA LYS A 70 7.88 -9.36 2.53
C LYS A 70 8.98 -9.43 1.48
N TYR A 71 8.99 -8.48 0.58
CA TYR A 71 10.17 -8.17 -0.19
C TYR A 71 11.18 -7.54 0.78
N SER A 72 11.77 -8.40 1.63
CA SER A 72 12.95 -8.03 2.38
C SER A 72 14.18 -8.15 1.47
N ALA A 73 14.25 -7.30 0.47
CA ALA A 73 15.57 -6.86 0.06
C ALA A 73 16.09 -6.06 1.25
N LYS A 74 17.14 -6.53 1.91
CA LYS A 74 17.96 -5.70 2.80
C LYS A 74 18.38 -4.51 1.96
N ARG A 75 17.65 -3.39 2.09
CA ARG A 75 18.05 -2.12 1.53
C ARG A 75 19.12 -1.58 2.48
N ASP A 76 20.19 -1.15 1.89
CA ASP A 76 21.09 -0.16 2.49
C ASP A 76 20.28 1.16 2.47
N GLY A 77 19.33 1.30 3.46
CA GLY A 77 18.13 2.15 3.38
C GLY A 77 18.42 3.59 3.02
N ASP A 78 19.33 4.24 3.77
CA ASP A 78 19.54 5.69 3.66
C ASP A 78 20.13 6.14 2.31
N ARG A 79 20.99 5.31 1.70
CA ARG A 79 21.62 5.66 0.43
C ARG A 79 20.71 5.45 -0.77
N ALA A 80 19.88 4.39 -0.73
CA ALA A 80 18.93 4.11 -1.80
C ALA A 80 17.82 5.16 -1.84
N ASP A 81 17.32 5.59 -0.69
CA ASP A 81 16.27 6.61 -0.58
C ASP A 81 16.79 7.99 -1.01
N PHE A 82 18.04 8.33 -0.66
CA PHE A 82 18.70 9.55 -1.14
C PHE A 82 18.82 9.56 -2.66
N ASP A 83 19.25 8.46 -3.28
CA ASP A 83 19.36 8.35 -4.74
C ASP A 83 18.00 8.47 -5.43
N ILE A 84 16.94 7.91 -4.84
CA ILE A 84 15.57 8.05 -5.34
C ILE A 84 15.14 9.51 -5.33
N VAL A 85 15.32 10.21 -4.22
CA VAL A 85 14.97 11.64 -4.07
C VAL A 85 15.76 12.51 -5.06
N CYS A 86 17.07 12.29 -5.18
CA CYS A 86 17.90 13.02 -6.16
C CYS A 86 17.45 12.81 -7.61
N ASN A 87 17.04 11.59 -7.95
CA ASN A 87 16.55 11.29 -9.28
C ASN A 87 15.18 11.92 -9.54
N LEU A 88 14.26 11.90 -8.57
CA LEU A 88 12.93 12.51 -8.67
C LEU A 88 13.02 14.01 -8.86
N ARG A 89 13.96 14.69 -8.19
CA ARG A 89 14.22 16.13 -8.38
C ARG A 89 14.68 16.52 -9.80
N LYS A 90 15.33 15.60 -10.51
CA LYS A 90 15.89 15.83 -11.86
C LYS A 90 14.91 15.46 -12.99
N GLN A 91 13.78 14.84 -12.68
CA GLN A 91 12.81 14.43 -13.68
C GLN A 91 12.00 15.62 -14.22
N LYS A 92 11.30 15.39 -15.33
CA LYS A 92 10.41 16.39 -15.96
C LYS A 92 9.40 16.98 -14.99
N ASN A 93 8.92 16.17 -14.04
CA ASN A 93 7.99 16.57 -12.96
C ASN A 93 8.72 16.95 -11.66
N GLY A 94 10.01 17.23 -11.71
CA GLY A 94 10.83 17.52 -10.55
C GLY A 94 10.38 18.77 -9.77
N ASP A 95 9.79 19.77 -10.47
CA ASP A 95 9.24 20.95 -9.80
C ASP A 95 8.05 20.60 -8.91
N LYS A 96 7.14 19.76 -9.40
CA LYS A 96 6.00 19.28 -8.65
C LYS A 96 6.45 18.43 -7.44
N PHE A 97 7.46 17.58 -7.65
CA PHE A 97 8.05 16.80 -6.57
C PHE A 97 8.69 17.71 -5.51
N ARG A 98 9.50 18.70 -5.89
CA ARG A 98 10.12 19.64 -4.95
C ARG A 98 9.09 20.46 -4.18
N LYS A 99 8.01 20.89 -4.83
CA LYS A 99 6.91 21.62 -4.19
C LYS A 99 6.29 20.81 -3.06
N LEU A 100 5.98 19.54 -3.32
CA LEU A 100 5.38 18.63 -2.33
C LEU A 100 6.41 18.13 -1.30
N TYR A 101 7.55 17.62 -1.78
CA TYR A 101 8.51 16.91 -0.94
C TYR A 101 9.36 17.85 -0.09
N ASP A 102 9.93 18.91 -0.72
CA ASP A 102 10.87 19.80 -0.05
C ASP A 102 10.16 20.97 0.67
N GLN A 103 9.05 21.47 0.13
CA GLN A 103 8.36 22.65 0.65
C GLN A 103 7.08 22.30 1.42
N GLY A 104 6.52 21.12 1.23
CA GLY A 104 5.23 20.75 1.82
C GLY A 104 4.06 21.58 1.31
N ASP A 105 4.24 22.24 0.17
CA ASP A 105 3.21 23.09 -0.40
C ASP A 105 2.22 22.24 -1.20
N PHE A 106 1.00 22.18 -0.69
CA PHE A 106 -0.13 21.48 -1.28
C PHE A 106 -1.24 22.40 -1.80
N SER A 107 -0.93 23.67 -2.05
CA SER A 107 -1.90 24.68 -2.52
C SER A 107 -2.58 24.31 -3.85
N ASP A 108 -1.95 23.47 -4.66
CA ASP A 108 -2.51 22.98 -5.94
C ASP A 108 -3.52 21.83 -5.76
N TYR A 109 -3.76 21.37 -4.52
CA TYR A 109 -4.63 20.26 -4.20
C TYR A 109 -5.80 20.70 -3.32
N GLY A 110 -6.92 20.03 -3.45
CA GLY A 110 -8.10 20.32 -2.65
C GLY A 110 -7.94 19.99 -1.16
N SER A 111 -7.00 19.09 -0.84
CA SER A 111 -6.67 18.72 0.53
C SER A 111 -5.25 18.19 0.66
N GLN A 112 -4.71 18.25 1.88
CA GLN A 112 -3.41 17.67 2.17
C GLN A 112 -3.40 16.13 1.95
N SER A 113 -4.54 15.46 2.14
CA SER A 113 -4.63 14.02 1.88
C SER A 113 -4.52 13.66 0.39
N GLU A 114 -5.01 14.54 -0.49
CA GLU A 114 -4.79 14.41 -1.94
C GLU A 114 -3.33 14.65 -2.32
N ALA A 115 -2.70 15.64 -1.69
CA ALA A 115 -1.28 15.91 -1.88
C ALA A 115 -0.40 14.74 -1.41
N ASP A 116 -0.74 14.12 -0.29
CA ASP A 116 -0.06 12.93 0.22
C ASP A 116 -0.15 11.78 -0.80
N ALA A 117 -1.34 11.53 -1.35
CA ALA A 117 -1.53 10.50 -2.38
C ALA A 117 -0.79 10.83 -3.69
N ALA A 118 -0.78 12.11 -4.10
CA ALA A 118 -0.05 12.56 -5.27
C ALA A 118 1.47 12.40 -5.10
N LEU A 119 2.01 12.70 -3.92
CA LEU A 119 3.42 12.47 -3.62
C LEU A 119 3.74 10.97 -3.64
N CYS A 120 2.88 10.12 -3.06
CA CYS A 120 3.03 8.67 -3.14
C CYS A 120 3.04 8.17 -4.59
N ALA A 121 2.19 8.71 -5.48
CA ALA A 121 2.18 8.35 -6.90
C ALA A 121 3.50 8.73 -7.62
N ILE A 122 4.06 9.91 -7.31
CA ILE A 122 5.35 10.34 -7.87
C ILE A 122 6.47 9.42 -7.39
N ILE A 123 6.47 9.04 -6.11
CA ILE A 123 7.46 8.13 -5.55
C ILE A 123 7.29 6.72 -6.17
N ALA A 124 6.05 6.23 -6.26
CA ALA A 124 5.72 4.93 -6.83
C ALA A 124 6.18 4.79 -8.29
N PHE A 125 6.11 5.87 -9.06
CA PHE A 125 6.63 5.90 -10.43
C PHE A 125 8.11 5.51 -10.48
N ARG A 126 8.90 5.87 -9.48
CA ARG A 126 10.34 5.59 -9.41
C ARG A 126 10.68 4.29 -8.71
N THR A 127 9.98 3.97 -7.61
CA THR A 127 10.24 2.78 -6.78
C THR A 127 9.53 1.54 -7.30
N GLY A 128 8.55 1.71 -8.19
CA GLY A 128 7.56 0.69 -8.48
C GLY A 128 6.50 0.59 -7.36
N PRO A 129 5.60 -0.40 -7.42
CA PRO A 129 4.53 -0.61 -6.44
C PRO A 129 5.06 -1.26 -5.15
N ASP A 130 6.09 -0.67 -4.56
CA ASP A 130 6.72 -1.12 -3.32
C ASP A 130 6.33 -0.19 -2.16
N PRO A 131 5.36 -0.59 -1.31
CA PRO A 131 4.86 0.25 -0.24
C PRO A 131 5.91 0.64 0.78
N ASP A 132 6.88 -0.24 1.07
CA ASP A 132 7.91 0.02 2.07
C ASP A 132 8.90 1.08 1.55
N ALA A 133 9.22 1.05 0.25
CA ALA A 133 10.02 2.08 -0.37
C ALA A 133 9.32 3.44 -0.43
N ILE A 134 8.02 3.43 -0.70
CA ILE A 134 7.22 4.65 -0.74
C ILE A 134 7.13 5.25 0.67
N ASP A 135 6.88 4.43 1.70
CA ASP A 135 6.83 4.89 3.09
C ASP A 135 8.16 5.50 3.52
N ALA A 136 9.28 4.82 3.26
CA ALA A 136 10.61 5.30 3.64
C ALA A 136 10.93 6.67 3.02
N VAL A 137 10.67 6.83 1.72
CA VAL A 137 10.88 8.11 1.03
C VAL A 137 9.91 9.18 1.53
N PHE A 138 8.62 8.84 1.72
CA PHE A 138 7.61 9.81 2.18
C PHE A 138 7.94 10.40 3.55
N ARG A 139 8.46 9.60 4.47
CA ARG A 139 8.87 10.04 5.82
C ARG A 139 9.90 11.15 5.81
N GLY A 140 10.71 11.27 4.76
CA GLY A 140 11.67 12.37 4.58
C GLY A 140 11.05 13.64 3.98
N SER A 141 9.76 13.68 3.67
CA SER A 141 9.11 14.82 3.03
C SER A 141 8.61 15.87 4.03
N ALA A 142 8.49 17.11 3.56
CA ALA A 142 7.85 18.18 4.33
C ALA A 142 6.32 17.99 4.52
N LEU A 143 5.69 17.06 3.83
CA LEU A 143 4.29 16.65 4.06
C LEU A 143 4.13 15.68 5.22
N TYR A 144 5.24 15.10 5.72
CA TYR A 144 5.18 14.17 6.83
C TYR A 144 4.58 14.81 8.09
N ARG A 145 3.68 14.09 8.76
CA ARG A 145 3.00 14.51 10.00
C ARG A 145 2.51 13.30 10.79
N ASP A 146 2.10 13.51 12.04
CA ASP A 146 1.61 12.46 12.97
C ASP A 146 0.50 11.58 12.38
N LYS A 147 -0.34 12.12 11.49
CA LYS A 147 -1.38 11.34 10.79
C LYS A 147 -0.79 10.19 9.97
N TRP A 148 0.45 10.33 9.49
CA TRP A 148 1.16 9.29 8.74
C TRP A 148 1.52 8.07 9.59
N GLU A 149 1.66 8.24 10.92
CA GLU A 149 1.95 7.13 11.83
C GLU A 149 0.76 6.16 12.00
N ARG A 150 -0.42 6.58 11.61
CA ARG A 150 -1.59 5.71 11.58
C ARG A 150 -1.47 4.74 10.41
N ASP A 151 -1.39 3.45 10.71
CA ASP A 151 -1.25 2.38 9.70
C ASP A 151 -2.41 2.39 8.68
N ASP A 152 -3.66 2.61 9.16
CA ASP A 152 -4.86 2.66 8.31
C ASP A 152 -4.78 3.78 7.28
N TYR A 153 -4.31 4.96 7.69
CA TYR A 153 -4.17 6.11 6.81
C TYR A 153 -3.01 5.92 5.82
N ARG A 154 -1.85 5.54 6.32
CA ARG A 154 -0.63 5.33 5.53
C ARG A 154 -0.85 4.28 4.44
N GLU A 155 -1.36 3.11 4.82
CA GLU A 155 -1.62 2.01 3.88
C GLU A 155 -2.63 2.39 2.81
N ALA A 156 -3.72 3.07 3.18
CA ALA A 156 -4.72 3.53 2.24
C ALA A 156 -4.15 4.59 1.27
N THR A 157 -3.37 5.55 1.79
CA THR A 157 -2.80 6.63 0.98
C THR A 157 -1.75 6.09 -0.01
N ILE A 158 -0.89 5.17 0.43
CA ILE A 158 0.10 4.50 -0.43
C ILE A 158 -0.62 3.68 -1.51
N ALA A 159 -1.68 2.95 -1.16
CA ALA A 159 -2.45 2.17 -2.13
C ALA A 159 -3.07 3.05 -3.21
N VAL A 160 -3.68 4.18 -2.84
CA VAL A 160 -4.21 5.18 -3.78
C VAL A 160 -3.10 5.75 -4.66
N GLY A 161 -1.93 6.07 -4.11
CA GLY A 161 -0.79 6.55 -4.87
C GLY A 161 -0.27 5.53 -5.88
N ILE A 162 -0.20 4.26 -5.52
CA ILE A 162 0.20 3.17 -6.43
C ILE A 162 -0.84 2.99 -7.55
N GLU A 163 -2.14 3.04 -7.23
CA GLU A 163 -3.20 2.91 -8.21
C GLU A 163 -3.24 4.10 -9.19
N ALA A 164 -3.01 5.32 -8.69
CA ALA A 164 -2.93 6.53 -9.50
C ALA A 164 -1.65 6.61 -10.36
N CYS A 165 -0.65 5.79 -10.08
CA CYS A 165 0.58 5.75 -10.83
C CYS A 165 0.38 5.03 -12.18
N HIS A 166 0.05 5.79 -13.23
CA HIS A 166 -0.06 5.29 -14.60
C HIS A 166 1.32 5.05 -15.22
N GLY A 167 1.88 3.93 -14.94
CA GLY A 167 3.19 3.51 -15.42
C GLY A 167 4.24 3.60 -14.31
N THR A 168 4.97 2.53 -14.16
CA THR A 168 6.20 2.55 -13.39
C THR A 168 7.29 3.15 -14.27
N PHE A 169 8.19 3.92 -13.67
CA PHE A 169 9.50 4.05 -14.26
C PHE A 169 10.03 2.63 -14.34
N HIS A 170 9.81 2.01 -15.47
CA HIS A 170 10.40 0.72 -15.69
C HIS A 170 11.85 0.84 -15.23
N LYS A 171 12.26 -0.06 -14.36
CA LYS A 171 13.48 -0.79 -14.63
C LYS A 171 13.31 -1.38 -16.05
N SER A 172 13.00 -0.51 -17.05
CA SER A 172 13.25 -0.83 -18.41
C SER A 172 14.72 -1.02 -18.38
N LYS A 173 15.04 -2.29 -18.18
CA LYS A 173 16.28 -2.80 -18.66
C LYS A 173 17.47 -1.93 -18.26
N MET A 174 17.78 -1.95 -16.96
CA MET A 174 19.14 -2.31 -16.67
C MET A 174 19.25 -3.86 -16.66
N GLU A 175 18.67 -4.54 -17.57
CA GLU A 175 19.41 -5.50 -18.32
C GLU A 175 20.48 -4.63 -18.97
N HIS A 176 21.66 -4.59 -18.36
CA HIS A 176 22.84 -4.18 -19.08
C HIS A 176 22.79 -4.99 -20.36
N PRO A 177 22.61 -4.39 -21.54
CA PRO A 177 22.61 -5.14 -22.77
C PRO A 177 23.98 -5.79 -23.02
N TYR A 178 24.86 -5.66 -22.04
CA TYR A 178 26.22 -6.11 -22.11
C TYR A 178 26.58 -6.87 -20.84
N PHE A 179 26.84 -8.17 -20.96
CA PHE A 179 27.52 -8.93 -19.93
C PHE A 179 29.00 -8.63 -20.02
N ILE A 180 29.59 -8.10 -18.97
CA ILE A 180 31.04 -8.00 -18.87
C ILE A 180 31.54 -9.36 -18.45
N LYS A 181 32.26 -10.05 -19.34
CA LYS A 181 33.04 -11.24 -19.02
C LYS A 181 34.51 -10.88 -19.05
N PHE A 182 35.30 -11.67 -18.37
CA PHE A 182 36.75 -11.55 -18.36
C PHE A 182 37.31 -12.71 -19.18
N ASP A 183 38.30 -12.42 -20.03
CA ASP A 183 39.05 -13.46 -20.73
C ASP A 183 40.01 -14.20 -19.77
N GLU A 184 40.72 -15.20 -20.26
CA GLU A 184 41.68 -15.98 -19.47
C GLU A 184 42.86 -15.14 -18.95
N LYS A 185 43.03 -13.93 -19.45
CA LYS A 185 44.07 -12.95 -19.02
C LYS A 185 43.51 -11.89 -18.09
N GLY A 186 42.20 -12.00 -17.70
CA GLY A 186 41.55 -11.05 -16.81
C GLY A 186 41.13 -9.72 -17.49
N THR A 187 41.12 -9.64 -18.84
CA THR A 187 40.71 -8.45 -19.56
C THR A 187 39.19 -8.43 -19.73
N PRO A 188 38.49 -7.36 -19.30
CA PRO A 188 37.06 -7.28 -19.46
C PRO A 188 36.66 -7.08 -20.93
N TYR A 189 35.70 -7.87 -21.39
CA TYR A 189 35.08 -7.70 -22.69
C TYR A 189 33.58 -7.69 -22.60
N VAL A 190 32.93 -6.98 -23.49
CA VAL A 190 31.50 -6.73 -23.48
C VAL A 190 30.85 -7.67 -24.51
N PHE A 191 29.92 -8.50 -24.08
CA PHE A 191 29.09 -9.30 -25.00
C PHE A 191 27.85 -8.48 -25.40
N PRO A 192 27.55 -8.32 -26.68
CA PRO A 192 26.22 -7.93 -27.13
C PRO A 192 25.23 -9.05 -26.85
N PRO A 193 23.94 -8.73 -26.71
CA PRO A 193 22.88 -9.69 -26.45
C PRO A 193 22.74 -10.72 -27.57
#